data_7d5259bc6d628b2be208589441471b0e
#
_entry.id   7d5259bc6d628b2be208589441471b0e
#
_cell.length_a   1.000
_cell.length_b   1.000
_cell.length_c   1.000
_cell.angle_alpha   90.00
_cell.angle_beta   90.00
_cell.angle_gamma   90.00
#
_symmetry.space_group_name_H-M   'P 1'
#
loop_
_entity.id
_entity.type
_entity.pdbx_description
1 polymer ?
#
loop_
_entity_poly.entity_id
_entity_poly.type
_entity_poly.pdbx_seq_one_letter_code
_entity_poly.pdbx_strand_id
1 'polypeptide(L)'
;MTGIYKNKFGRSTLFNAGLNLNIYENSVAWGFIYDKTTGKKEVIPDNVNGNWSGNISANIDFPLCKSEKWRMKHNAAYSIEHSVDLNGTDDGSSSIVKATRSVVDSRYVRNDMAVTFRPSSKYELGAKTSLVYQHSTSPRTDFTTIDVCDFNYGCTAQVELPLNMQLSTDLTMYSRRGYIEDSMNTNELVWNARLTKRMLKGKLLIQLDAFDILGNLTNVRRTINAQGKTETFYNIIPSYCLLHLTWRLK
;
A
#
# COMPACT_ATOMS: atom_id res chain seq x y z
N MET A 1 1.29 -19.59 -10.91
CA MET A 1 1.69 -20.01 -12.28
C MET A 1 2.42 -18.86 -12.95
N THR A 2 3.60 -19.08 -13.46
CA THR A 2 4.42 -18.06 -14.14
C THR A 2 4.63 -18.50 -15.59
N GLY A 3 4.37 -17.61 -16.54
CA GLY A 3 4.59 -17.87 -17.95
C GLY A 3 5.30 -16.70 -18.64
N ILE A 4 6.28 -17.01 -19.48
CA ILE A 4 6.88 -16.03 -20.40
C ILE A 4 6.36 -16.38 -21.79
N TYR A 5 5.61 -15.46 -22.38
CA TYR A 5 5.11 -15.61 -23.74
C TYR A 5 5.89 -14.69 -24.69
N LYS A 6 6.44 -15.28 -25.75
CA LYS A 6 7.01 -14.52 -26.88
C LYS A 6 6.01 -14.55 -28.02
N ASN A 7 5.53 -13.37 -28.42
CA ASN A 7 4.68 -13.28 -29.59
C ASN A 7 5.48 -13.57 -30.90
N LYS A 8 4.76 -13.67 -32.04
CA LYS A 8 5.38 -13.89 -33.38
C LYS A 8 6.45 -12.86 -33.77
N PHE A 9 6.62 -11.78 -33.04
CA PHE A 9 7.64 -10.76 -33.26
C PHE A 9 8.82 -10.86 -32.29
N GLY A 10 8.90 -11.96 -31.50
CA GLY A 10 9.98 -12.19 -30.55
C GLY A 10 9.94 -11.35 -29.26
N ARG A 11 8.84 -10.63 -29.00
CA ARG A 11 8.70 -9.77 -27.83
C ARG A 11 8.32 -10.57 -26.60
N SER A 12 8.95 -10.26 -25.48
CA SER A 12 8.67 -10.92 -24.23
C SER A 12 7.51 -10.24 -23.50
N THR A 13 6.46 -11.02 -23.23
CA THR A 13 5.43 -10.68 -22.25
C THR A 13 5.60 -11.60 -21.07
N LEU A 14 5.68 -11.02 -19.88
CA LEU A 14 5.70 -11.77 -18.63
C LEU A 14 4.27 -11.80 -18.07
N PHE A 15 3.80 -12.98 -17.76
CA PHE A 15 2.53 -13.18 -17.08
C PHE A 15 2.72 -14.07 -15.85
N ASN A 16 2.19 -13.62 -14.72
CA ASN A 16 2.14 -14.39 -13.48
C ASN A 16 0.71 -14.37 -12.97
N ALA A 17 0.21 -15.52 -12.55
CA ALA A 17 -1.06 -15.63 -11.83
C ALA A 17 -0.84 -16.46 -10.56
N GLY A 18 -1.51 -16.06 -9.50
CA GLY A 18 -1.45 -16.72 -8.20
C GLY A 18 -2.82 -16.89 -7.58
N LEU A 19 -3.02 -18.00 -6.91
CA LEU A 19 -4.16 -18.28 -6.05
C LEU A 19 -3.60 -18.75 -4.71
N ASN A 20 -4.03 -18.11 -3.63
CA ASN A 20 -3.70 -18.49 -2.26
C ASN A 20 -4.99 -18.65 -1.47
N LEU A 21 -5.07 -19.70 -0.68
CA LEU A 21 -6.12 -19.94 0.31
C LEU A 21 -5.44 -20.28 1.63
N ASN A 22 -5.80 -19.58 2.68
CA ASN A 22 -5.30 -19.82 4.02
C ASN A 22 -6.49 -20.09 4.94
N ILE A 23 -6.38 -21.12 5.75
CA ILE A 23 -7.34 -21.47 6.78
C ILE A 23 -6.56 -21.52 8.09
N TYR A 24 -7.06 -20.86 9.10
CA TYR A 24 -6.39 -20.75 10.39
C TYR A 24 -7.22 -21.46 11.45
N GLU A 25 -6.61 -22.40 12.14
CA GLU A 25 -7.20 -23.10 13.27
C GLU A 25 -6.54 -22.62 14.57
N ASN A 26 -7.30 -22.56 15.64
CA ASN A 26 -6.85 -22.15 16.96
C ASN A 26 -6.09 -20.81 16.99
N SER A 27 -6.60 -19.84 16.24
CA SER A 27 -6.04 -18.49 16.26
C SER A 27 -6.21 -17.87 17.64
N VAL A 28 -5.15 -17.25 18.18
CA VAL A 28 -5.23 -16.56 19.46
C VAL A 28 -5.94 -15.23 19.27
N ALA A 29 -7.06 -15.05 19.97
CA ALA A 29 -7.79 -13.80 20.08
C ALA A 29 -7.68 -13.25 21.51
N TRP A 30 -7.67 -11.92 21.63
CA TRP A 30 -7.58 -11.26 22.92
C TRP A 30 -8.95 -10.75 23.34
N GLY A 31 -9.64 -11.55 24.17
CA GLY A 31 -10.86 -11.14 24.81
C GLY A 31 -10.60 -10.25 26.01
N PHE A 32 -11.63 -9.61 26.51
CA PHE A 32 -11.56 -8.84 27.76
C PHE A 32 -12.85 -8.94 28.56
N ILE A 33 -12.71 -8.72 29.86
CA ILE A 33 -13.79 -8.46 30.78
C ILE A 33 -13.56 -7.06 31.34
N TYR A 34 -14.55 -6.19 31.22
CA TYR A 34 -14.49 -4.82 31.73
C TYR A 34 -15.62 -4.56 32.69
N ASP A 35 -15.28 -4.17 33.92
CA ASP A 35 -16.22 -3.76 34.97
C ASP A 35 -16.32 -2.23 34.99
N LYS A 36 -17.48 -1.72 34.60
CA LYS A 36 -17.76 -0.28 34.55
C LYS A 36 -17.80 0.37 35.94
N THR A 37 -18.11 -0.41 36.96
CA THR A 37 -18.23 0.11 38.34
C THR A 37 -16.87 0.38 38.94
N THR A 38 -15.94 -0.53 38.73
CA THR A 38 -14.58 -0.43 39.28
C THR A 38 -13.57 0.12 38.30
N GLY A 39 -13.90 0.18 36.98
CA GLY A 39 -12.96 0.53 35.90
C GLY A 39 -11.93 -0.55 35.61
N LYS A 40 -12.04 -1.72 36.24
CA LYS A 40 -11.09 -2.82 36.04
C LYS A 40 -11.29 -3.46 34.66
N LYS A 41 -10.22 -3.58 33.89
CA LYS A 41 -10.16 -4.35 32.64
C LYS A 41 -9.20 -5.52 32.80
N GLU A 42 -9.69 -6.71 32.55
CA GLU A 42 -8.89 -7.93 32.48
C GLU A 42 -8.86 -8.42 31.04
N VAL A 43 -7.67 -8.68 30.51
CA VAL A 43 -7.48 -9.15 29.14
C VAL A 43 -7.12 -10.64 29.21
N ILE A 44 -7.89 -11.45 28.50
CA ILE A 44 -7.78 -12.92 28.55
C ILE A 44 -7.61 -13.42 27.13
N PRO A 45 -6.52 -14.16 26.81
CA PRO A 45 -6.37 -14.84 25.52
C PRO A 45 -7.33 -16.03 25.43
N ASP A 46 -7.90 -16.24 24.26
CA ASP A 46 -8.72 -17.42 23.96
C ASP A 46 -8.47 -17.85 22.51
N ASN A 47 -8.76 -19.10 22.20
CA ASN A 47 -8.61 -19.63 20.86
C ASN A 47 -9.91 -19.52 20.08
N VAL A 48 -9.81 -18.96 18.87
CA VAL A 48 -10.95 -18.85 17.95
C VAL A 48 -10.67 -19.63 16.67
N ASN A 49 -11.71 -20.21 16.12
CA ASN A 49 -11.68 -20.92 14.85
C ASN A 49 -12.59 -20.25 13.83
N GLY A 50 -12.34 -20.48 12.55
CA GLY A 50 -13.12 -19.97 11.45
C GLY A 50 -12.44 -18.86 10.66
N ASN A 51 -11.25 -18.42 11.04
CA ASN A 51 -10.46 -17.46 10.26
C ASN A 51 -10.01 -18.11 8.95
N TRP A 52 -10.28 -17.44 7.84
CA TRP A 52 -9.75 -17.84 6.54
C TRP A 52 -9.55 -16.63 5.62
N SER A 53 -8.66 -16.76 4.66
CA SER A 53 -8.45 -15.77 3.63
C SER A 53 -8.18 -16.40 2.27
N GLY A 54 -8.68 -15.77 1.22
CA GLY A 54 -8.44 -16.13 -0.16
C GLY A 54 -7.89 -14.94 -0.94
N ASN A 55 -6.93 -15.19 -1.83
CA ASN A 55 -6.38 -14.20 -2.72
C ASN A 55 -6.18 -14.78 -4.11
N ILE A 56 -6.65 -14.05 -5.12
CA ILE A 56 -6.31 -14.27 -6.53
C ILE A 56 -5.58 -13.05 -7.05
N SER A 57 -4.48 -13.26 -7.77
CA SER A 57 -3.69 -12.17 -8.34
C SER A 57 -3.21 -12.48 -9.74
N ALA A 58 -3.06 -11.44 -10.55
CA ALA A 58 -2.51 -11.52 -11.89
C ALA A 58 -1.56 -10.33 -12.13
N ASN A 59 -0.41 -10.61 -12.70
CA ASN A 59 0.57 -9.62 -13.09
C ASN A 59 0.91 -9.82 -14.56
N ILE A 60 0.90 -8.74 -15.33
CA ILE A 60 1.29 -8.75 -16.73
C ILE A 60 2.26 -7.60 -17.01
N ASP A 61 3.34 -7.88 -17.74
CA ASP A 61 4.32 -6.90 -18.22
C ASP A 61 4.54 -7.14 -19.71
N PHE A 62 4.19 -6.16 -20.54
CA PHE A 62 4.25 -6.33 -22.00
C PHE A 62 4.57 -5.02 -22.73
N PRO A 63 5.19 -5.09 -23.91
CA PRO A 63 5.42 -3.95 -24.77
C PRO A 63 4.13 -3.56 -25.51
N LEU A 64 3.76 -2.28 -25.47
CA LEU A 64 2.58 -1.76 -26.16
C LEU A 64 2.79 -1.59 -27.68
N CYS A 65 4.03 -1.48 -28.14
CA CYS A 65 4.35 -1.25 -29.56
C CYS A 65 5.55 -2.08 -30.03
N LYS A 66 5.73 -2.14 -31.35
CA LYS A 66 6.82 -2.89 -31.99
C LYS A 66 8.22 -2.41 -31.60
N SER A 67 8.40 -1.15 -31.31
CA SER A 67 9.70 -0.59 -30.94
C SER A 67 10.11 -0.88 -29.50
N GLU A 68 9.24 -1.53 -28.70
CA GLU A 68 9.43 -1.79 -27.26
C GLU A 68 9.72 -0.54 -26.41
N LYS A 69 9.60 0.65 -27.01
CA LYS A 69 9.79 1.92 -26.29
C LYS A 69 8.70 2.18 -25.28
N TRP A 70 7.53 1.60 -25.46
CA TRP A 70 6.39 1.67 -24.55
C TRP A 70 6.18 0.30 -23.90
N ARG A 71 6.21 0.26 -22.60
CA ARG A 71 5.86 -0.93 -21.80
C ARG A 71 4.75 -0.61 -20.85
N MET A 72 3.89 -1.59 -20.63
CA MET A 72 2.83 -1.55 -19.63
C MET A 72 3.04 -2.67 -18.64
N LYS A 73 2.95 -2.31 -17.36
CA LYS A 73 2.85 -3.26 -16.25
C LYS A 73 1.49 -3.09 -15.60
N HIS A 74 0.83 -4.20 -15.36
CA HIS A 74 -0.46 -4.22 -14.69
C HIS A 74 -0.50 -5.33 -13.66
N ASN A 75 -0.85 -4.98 -12.43
CA ASN A 75 -1.05 -5.91 -11.34
C ASN A 75 -2.50 -5.75 -10.87
N ALA A 76 -3.24 -6.85 -10.83
CA ALA A 76 -4.57 -6.90 -10.27
C ALA A 76 -4.63 -8.00 -9.21
N ALA A 77 -5.30 -7.73 -8.10
CA ALA A 77 -5.56 -8.72 -7.07
C ALA A 77 -6.95 -8.51 -6.48
N TYR A 78 -7.58 -9.63 -6.13
CA TYR A 78 -8.80 -9.66 -5.36
C TYR A 78 -8.58 -10.54 -4.13
N SER A 79 -8.90 -10.03 -2.96
CA SER A 79 -8.78 -10.77 -1.71
C SER A 79 -10.10 -10.79 -0.97
N ILE A 80 -10.38 -11.90 -0.33
CA ILE A 80 -11.50 -12.09 0.58
C ILE A 80 -10.93 -12.54 1.91
N GLU A 81 -11.43 -11.99 3.00
CA GLU A 81 -11.02 -12.35 4.34
C GLU A 81 -12.26 -12.50 5.23
N HIS A 82 -12.34 -13.62 5.91
CA HIS A 82 -13.30 -13.87 6.98
C HIS A 82 -12.53 -13.93 8.29
N SER A 83 -12.72 -12.90 9.10
CA SER A 83 -12.01 -12.73 10.36
C SER A 83 -12.93 -12.97 11.54
N VAL A 84 -12.52 -13.84 12.44
CA VAL A 84 -13.19 -14.13 13.71
C VAL A 84 -12.29 -13.62 14.84
N ASP A 85 -12.84 -12.81 15.71
CA ASP A 85 -12.12 -12.23 16.85
C ASP A 85 -13.06 -12.14 18.06
N LEU A 86 -12.51 -11.73 19.20
CA LEU A 86 -13.25 -11.46 20.43
C LEU A 86 -13.39 -9.95 20.61
N ASN A 87 -14.63 -9.46 20.60
CA ASN A 87 -14.90 -8.04 20.80
C ASN A 87 -16.07 -7.83 21.76
N GLY A 88 -16.00 -6.79 22.57
CA GLY A 88 -17.03 -6.46 23.55
C GLY A 88 -17.90 -5.32 23.07
N THR A 89 -19.21 -5.57 22.97
CA THR A 89 -20.20 -4.55 22.70
C THR A 89 -20.83 -4.12 24.02
N ASP A 90 -20.81 -2.84 24.30
CA ASP A 90 -21.51 -2.26 25.43
C ASP A 90 -22.95 -1.89 25.02
N ASP A 91 -23.93 -2.70 25.43
CA ASP A 91 -25.37 -2.45 25.19
C ASP A 91 -26.03 -1.64 26.30
N GLY A 92 -25.25 -1.22 27.28
CA GLY A 92 -25.76 -0.47 28.43
C GLY A 92 -26.52 -1.29 29.47
N SER A 93 -26.79 -2.57 29.23
CA SER A 93 -27.62 -3.42 30.08
C SER A 93 -26.91 -3.99 31.31
N SER A 94 -25.58 -4.04 31.29
CA SER A 94 -24.77 -4.64 32.35
C SER A 94 -23.62 -3.72 32.80
N SER A 95 -23.27 -3.84 34.08
CA SER A 95 -22.06 -3.23 34.63
C SER A 95 -20.78 -3.96 34.18
N ILE A 96 -20.89 -5.17 33.64
CA ILE A 96 -19.78 -5.98 33.16
C ILE A 96 -19.91 -6.18 31.64
N VAL A 97 -18.94 -5.72 30.90
CA VAL A 97 -18.80 -5.96 29.46
C VAL A 97 -17.83 -7.09 29.24
N LYS A 98 -18.29 -8.16 28.61
CA LYS A 98 -17.46 -9.33 28.25
C LYS A 98 -17.32 -9.38 26.75
N ALA A 99 -16.09 -9.61 26.28
CA ALA A 99 -15.83 -9.84 24.87
C ALA A 99 -16.51 -11.13 24.41
N THR A 100 -17.22 -11.03 23.30
CA THR A 100 -17.91 -12.14 22.62
C THR A 100 -17.36 -12.33 21.21
N ARG A 101 -17.63 -13.47 20.62
CA ARG A 101 -17.21 -13.77 19.24
C ARG A 101 -17.80 -12.75 18.27
N SER A 102 -16.94 -12.14 17.49
CA SER A 102 -17.26 -11.18 16.44
C SER A 102 -16.74 -11.68 15.09
N VAL A 103 -17.50 -11.43 14.05
CA VAL A 103 -17.13 -11.82 12.69
C VAL A 103 -17.09 -10.57 11.81
N VAL A 104 -16.09 -10.51 10.94
CA VAL A 104 -15.97 -9.46 9.91
C VAL A 104 -15.60 -10.09 8.59
N ASP A 105 -16.39 -9.78 7.57
CA ASP A 105 -16.14 -10.15 6.19
C ASP A 105 -15.57 -8.96 5.44
N SER A 106 -14.38 -9.11 4.88
CA SER A 106 -13.69 -8.07 4.14
C SER A 106 -13.39 -8.52 2.72
N ARG A 107 -13.53 -7.59 1.77
CA ARG A 107 -13.19 -7.77 0.36
C ARG A 107 -12.29 -6.63 -0.06
N TYR A 108 -11.22 -6.96 -0.77
CA TYR A 108 -10.25 -6.01 -1.27
C TYR A 108 -10.08 -6.17 -2.77
N VAL A 109 -10.09 -5.06 -3.48
CA VAL A 109 -9.69 -4.99 -4.89
C VAL A 109 -8.45 -4.13 -4.96
N ARG A 110 -7.38 -4.66 -5.51
CA ARG A 110 -6.16 -3.91 -5.79
C ARG A 110 -5.89 -3.87 -7.28
N ASN A 111 -5.57 -2.70 -7.80
CA ASN A 111 -5.25 -2.49 -9.20
C ASN A 111 -4.10 -1.49 -9.31
N ASP A 112 -2.93 -1.96 -9.77
CA ASP A 112 -1.75 -1.13 -9.99
C ASP A 112 -1.42 -1.16 -11.49
N MET A 113 -1.27 -0.01 -12.12
CA MET A 113 -0.89 0.11 -13.51
C MET A 113 0.23 1.12 -13.69
N ALA A 114 1.19 0.78 -14.53
CA ALA A 114 2.27 1.68 -14.91
C ALA A 114 2.53 1.56 -16.41
N VAL A 115 2.66 2.70 -17.07
CA VAL A 115 3.08 2.80 -18.47
C VAL A 115 4.39 3.56 -18.50
N THR A 116 5.39 2.97 -19.14
CA THR A 116 6.74 3.54 -19.26
C THR A 116 7.07 3.77 -20.71
N PHE A 117 7.55 4.97 -21.04
CA PHE A 117 8.06 5.36 -22.35
C PHE A 117 9.55 5.61 -22.29
N ARG A 118 10.30 4.83 -23.07
CA ARG A 118 11.75 4.85 -23.12
C ARG A 118 12.22 5.09 -24.57
N PRO A 119 12.20 6.35 -25.06
CA PRO A 119 12.57 6.68 -26.44
C PRO A 119 14.02 6.37 -26.74
N SER A 120 14.91 6.48 -25.75
CA SER A 120 16.33 6.15 -25.83
C SER A 120 16.85 5.68 -24.46
N SER A 121 18.11 5.29 -24.39
CA SER A 121 18.77 4.96 -23.11
C SER A 121 18.91 6.16 -22.15
N LYS A 122 18.76 7.38 -22.66
CA LYS A 122 18.92 8.62 -21.87
C LYS A 122 17.64 9.12 -21.21
N TYR A 123 16.49 8.70 -21.68
CA TYR A 123 15.21 9.25 -21.25
C TYR A 123 14.23 8.12 -20.92
N GLU A 124 13.62 8.23 -19.78
CA GLU A 124 12.52 7.38 -19.37
C GLU A 124 11.42 8.26 -18.75
N LEU A 125 10.20 8.13 -19.25
CA LEU A 125 9.02 8.79 -18.71
C LEU A 125 8.02 7.72 -18.30
N GLY A 126 7.35 7.90 -17.19
CA GLY A 126 6.36 6.97 -16.68
C GLY A 126 5.10 7.67 -16.23
N ALA A 127 3.97 6.99 -16.40
CA ALA A 127 2.72 7.29 -15.73
C ALA A 127 2.32 6.07 -14.89
N LYS A 128 1.82 6.30 -13.69
CA LYS A 128 1.42 5.22 -12.76
C LYS A 128 0.10 5.53 -12.10
N THR A 129 -0.66 4.49 -11.82
CA THR A 129 -1.86 4.54 -10.99
C THR A 129 -1.87 3.36 -10.05
N SER A 130 -2.44 3.55 -8.87
CA SER A 130 -2.71 2.48 -7.90
C SER A 130 -4.08 2.74 -7.28
N LEU A 131 -4.88 1.70 -7.15
CA LEU A 131 -6.18 1.73 -6.52
C LEU A 131 -6.28 0.56 -5.54
N VAL A 132 -6.72 0.86 -4.33
CA VAL A 132 -7.08 -0.13 -3.32
C VAL A 132 -8.48 0.21 -2.83
N TYR A 133 -9.43 -0.67 -3.11
CA TYR A 133 -10.79 -0.59 -2.61
C TYR A 133 -10.98 -1.64 -1.53
N GLN A 134 -11.60 -1.25 -0.42
CA GLN A 134 -11.95 -2.12 0.69
C GLN A 134 -13.43 -1.99 1.00
N HIS A 135 -14.10 -3.13 1.08
CA HIS A 135 -15.46 -3.26 1.60
C HIS A 135 -15.47 -4.27 2.75
N SER A 136 -15.91 -3.83 3.95
CA SER A 136 -15.96 -4.71 5.12
C SER A 136 -17.28 -4.57 5.82
N THR A 137 -17.88 -5.70 6.20
CA THR A 137 -19.17 -5.80 6.89
C THR A 137 -19.07 -6.70 8.11
N SER A 138 -19.94 -6.47 9.09
CA SER A 138 -20.08 -7.30 10.27
C SER A 138 -21.55 -7.35 10.70
N PRO A 139 -22.04 -8.45 11.27
CA PRO A 139 -23.38 -8.51 11.85
C PRO A 139 -23.50 -7.73 13.18
N ARG A 140 -22.42 -7.17 13.69
CA ARG A 140 -22.43 -6.38 14.92
C ARG A 140 -23.21 -5.08 14.74
N THR A 141 -24.00 -4.72 15.73
CA THR A 141 -24.83 -3.50 15.72
C THR A 141 -24.01 -2.21 15.86
N ASP A 142 -22.81 -2.30 16.43
CA ASP A 142 -21.88 -1.19 16.62
C ASP A 142 -20.83 -1.09 15.51
N PHE A 143 -20.90 -1.96 14.51
CA PHE A 143 -19.98 -1.94 13.36
C PHE A 143 -20.58 -1.12 12.22
N THR A 144 -19.86 -0.10 11.83
CA THR A 144 -20.18 0.64 10.61
C THR A 144 -19.49 -0.01 9.40
N THR A 145 -20.27 -0.31 8.38
CA THR A 145 -19.74 -0.81 7.11
C THR A 145 -18.60 0.09 6.60
N ILE A 146 -17.48 -0.52 6.28
CA ILE A 146 -16.32 0.15 5.69
C ILE A 146 -16.46 0.04 4.18
N ASP A 147 -16.43 1.17 3.48
CA ASP A 147 -16.51 1.26 2.02
C ASP A 147 -15.59 2.38 1.56
N VAL A 148 -14.29 2.05 1.43
CA VAL A 148 -13.24 3.02 1.24
C VAL A 148 -12.41 2.71 0.00
N CYS A 149 -11.90 3.78 -0.62
CA CYS A 149 -11.07 3.71 -1.80
C CYS A 149 -9.85 4.63 -1.64
N ASP A 150 -8.67 4.04 -1.64
CA ASP A 150 -7.41 4.76 -1.74
C ASP A 150 -6.92 4.66 -3.19
N PHE A 151 -6.70 5.78 -3.85
CA PHE A 151 -6.19 5.79 -5.21
C PHE A 151 -5.09 6.82 -5.40
N ASN A 152 -4.04 6.40 -6.08
CA ASN A 152 -2.87 7.20 -6.33
C ASN A 152 -2.66 7.28 -7.84
N TYR A 153 -2.21 8.43 -8.32
CA TYR A 153 -1.78 8.59 -9.70
C TYR A 153 -0.63 9.58 -9.79
N GLY A 154 0.24 9.36 -10.74
CA GLY A 154 1.43 10.18 -10.82
C GLY A 154 2.24 9.93 -12.07
N CYS A 155 3.33 10.68 -12.17
CA CYS A 155 4.30 10.54 -13.23
C CYS A 155 5.71 10.44 -12.67
N THR A 156 6.59 9.78 -13.44
CA THR A 156 8.00 9.64 -13.15
C THR A 156 8.80 10.09 -14.36
N ALA A 157 9.97 10.66 -14.14
CA ALA A 157 10.90 10.95 -15.20
C ALA A 157 12.33 10.62 -14.75
N GLN A 158 13.11 10.04 -15.66
CA GLN A 158 14.53 9.84 -15.49
C GLN A 158 15.27 10.33 -16.73
N VAL A 159 16.27 11.15 -16.52
CA VAL A 159 17.02 11.80 -17.60
C VAL A 159 18.52 11.69 -17.32
N GLU A 160 19.26 11.16 -18.28
CA GLU A 160 20.72 11.21 -18.29
C GLU A 160 21.15 12.59 -18.81
N LEU A 161 21.80 13.34 -17.95
CA LEU A 161 22.32 14.68 -18.22
C LEU A 161 23.79 14.63 -18.64
N PRO A 162 24.34 15.69 -19.26
CA PRO A 162 25.78 15.83 -19.47
C PRO A 162 26.59 15.64 -18.20
N LEU A 163 27.90 15.44 -18.31
CA LEU A 163 28.85 15.30 -17.20
C LEU A 163 28.59 14.09 -16.28
N ASN A 164 28.03 13.00 -16.82
CA ASN A 164 27.67 11.77 -16.07
C ASN A 164 26.72 12.03 -14.91
N MET A 165 25.78 12.90 -15.11
CA MET A 165 24.69 13.18 -14.16
C MET A 165 23.40 12.47 -14.58
N GLN A 166 22.58 12.13 -13.61
CA GLN A 166 21.26 11.54 -13.81
C GLN A 166 20.27 12.25 -12.88
N LEU A 167 19.19 12.74 -13.45
CA LEU A 167 18.04 13.27 -12.70
C LEU A 167 16.92 12.24 -12.73
N SER A 168 16.40 11.90 -11.58
CA SER A 168 15.18 11.09 -11.43
C SER A 168 14.17 11.89 -10.62
N THR A 169 12.90 11.87 -11.00
CA THR A 169 11.84 12.57 -10.28
C THR A 169 10.53 11.78 -10.29
N ASP A 170 9.76 11.94 -9.24
CA ASP A 170 8.46 11.31 -9.01
C ASP A 170 7.49 12.35 -8.46
N LEU A 171 6.37 12.54 -9.14
CA LEU A 171 5.26 13.39 -8.69
C LEU A 171 4.03 12.50 -8.56
N THR A 172 3.49 12.36 -7.36
CA THR A 172 2.37 11.46 -7.10
C THR A 172 1.31 12.15 -6.26
N MET A 173 0.07 12.12 -6.74
CA MET A 173 -1.12 12.48 -5.97
C MET A 173 -1.61 11.24 -5.22
N TYR A 174 -1.70 11.32 -3.91
CA TYR A 174 -2.32 10.33 -3.04
C TYR A 174 -3.71 10.82 -2.67
N SER A 175 -4.72 10.02 -2.92
CA SER A 175 -6.12 10.39 -2.68
C SER A 175 -6.84 9.29 -1.92
N ARG A 176 -7.67 9.69 -0.96
CA ARG A 176 -8.44 8.80 -0.10
C ARG A 176 -9.90 9.24 -0.09
N ARG A 177 -10.82 8.28 -0.21
CA ARG A 177 -12.28 8.53 -0.30
C ARG A 177 -13.08 7.46 0.41
N GLY A 178 -14.31 7.83 0.81
CA GLY A 178 -15.27 6.91 1.42
C GLY A 178 -15.07 6.73 2.93
N TYR A 179 -14.12 7.44 3.52
CA TYR A 179 -13.94 7.39 4.98
C TYR A 179 -15.03 8.21 5.67
N ILE A 180 -15.58 7.67 6.76
CA ILE A 180 -16.63 8.32 7.58
C ILE A 180 -16.12 9.64 8.14
N GLU A 181 -14.88 9.67 8.59
CA GLU A 181 -14.22 10.87 9.06
C GLU A 181 -13.74 11.71 7.88
N ASP A 182 -14.28 12.90 7.71
CA ASP A 182 -13.92 13.83 6.63
C ASP A 182 -12.42 14.12 6.58
N SER A 183 -11.77 14.19 7.73
CA SER A 183 -10.32 14.40 7.86
C SER A 183 -9.48 13.27 7.25
N MET A 184 -10.06 12.11 6.99
CA MET A 184 -9.40 10.98 6.34
C MET A 184 -9.53 11.00 4.83
N ASN A 185 -10.46 11.80 4.27
CA ASN A 185 -10.66 11.97 2.83
C ASN A 185 -9.70 13.03 2.30
N THR A 186 -8.44 12.66 2.11
CA THR A 186 -7.34 13.57 1.79
C THR A 186 -6.90 13.53 0.33
N ASN A 187 -6.21 14.59 -0.09
CA ASN A 187 -5.42 14.65 -1.31
C ASN A 187 -4.05 15.21 -0.96
N GLU A 188 -3.00 14.44 -1.26
CA GLU A 188 -1.63 14.79 -0.92
C GLU A 188 -0.77 14.69 -2.19
N LEU A 189 -0.32 15.84 -2.71
CA LEU A 189 0.59 15.87 -3.86
C LEU A 189 2.02 15.85 -3.34
N VAL A 190 2.72 14.74 -3.53
CA VAL A 190 4.08 14.53 -3.08
C VAL A 190 5.03 14.57 -4.27
N TRP A 191 6.06 15.38 -4.18
CA TRP A 191 7.10 15.49 -5.20
C TRP A 191 8.46 15.15 -4.62
N ASN A 192 9.11 14.14 -5.22
CA ASN A 192 10.47 13.72 -4.89
C ASN A 192 11.39 13.89 -6.09
N ALA A 193 12.66 14.23 -5.83
CA ALA A 193 13.68 14.31 -6.86
C ALA A 193 15.02 13.78 -6.36
N ARG A 194 15.80 13.21 -7.28
CA ARG A 194 17.14 12.70 -7.04
C ARG A 194 18.08 13.14 -8.13
N LEU A 195 19.19 13.76 -7.78
CA LEU A 195 20.28 14.08 -8.68
C LEU A 195 21.50 13.23 -8.32
N THR A 196 21.97 12.45 -9.28
CA THR A 196 23.14 11.59 -9.10
C THR A 196 24.24 12.02 -10.03
N LYS A 197 25.49 12.10 -9.53
CA LYS A 197 26.69 12.40 -10.32
C LYS A 197 27.74 11.32 -10.10
N ARG A 198 28.23 10.75 -11.20
CA ARG A 198 29.33 9.78 -11.18
C ARG A 198 30.63 10.48 -11.56
N MET A 199 31.65 10.37 -10.71
CA MET A 199 32.96 10.98 -10.88
C MET A 199 34.09 9.95 -10.77
N LEU A 200 35.31 10.35 -11.14
CA LEU A 200 36.52 9.54 -11.02
C LEU A 200 36.37 8.14 -11.65
N LYS A 201 35.87 8.08 -12.90
CA LYS A 201 35.58 6.83 -13.64
C LYS A 201 34.67 5.87 -12.86
N GLY A 202 33.69 6.43 -12.08
CA GLY A 202 32.71 5.67 -11.30
C GLY A 202 33.16 5.26 -9.89
N LYS A 203 34.32 5.69 -9.44
CA LYS A 203 34.79 5.47 -8.06
C LYS A 203 34.08 6.34 -7.04
N LEU A 204 33.67 7.54 -7.41
CA LEU A 204 32.94 8.46 -6.56
C LEU A 204 31.53 8.66 -7.12
N LEU A 205 30.52 8.38 -6.30
CA LEU A 205 29.11 8.68 -6.55
C LEU A 205 28.65 9.73 -5.55
N ILE A 206 28.13 10.84 -6.06
CA ILE A 206 27.49 11.89 -5.30
C ILE A 206 26.00 11.86 -5.63
N GLN A 207 25.13 11.78 -4.63
CA GLN A 207 23.68 11.73 -4.80
C GLN A 207 23.03 12.72 -3.85
N LEU A 208 22.19 13.57 -4.41
CA LEU A 208 21.33 14.50 -3.67
C LEU A 208 19.88 14.02 -3.82
N ASP A 209 19.26 13.69 -2.72
CA ASP A 209 17.84 13.32 -2.64
C ASP A 209 17.06 14.47 -1.99
N ALA A 210 15.97 14.87 -2.63
CA ALA A 210 14.99 15.79 -2.08
C ALA A 210 13.65 15.05 -1.94
N PHE A 211 13.13 15.01 -0.73
CA PHE A 211 11.89 14.32 -0.38
C PHE A 211 10.81 15.32 -0.05
N ASP A 212 9.60 15.05 -0.55
CA ASP A 212 8.41 15.87 -0.35
C ASP A 212 8.67 17.37 -0.51
N ILE A 213 9.19 17.75 -1.70
CA ILE A 213 9.60 19.12 -2.02
C ILE A 213 8.46 20.13 -1.77
N LEU A 214 7.21 19.69 -1.90
CA LEU A 214 6.02 20.52 -1.69
C LEU A 214 5.57 20.57 -0.23
N GLY A 215 6.10 19.70 0.65
CA GLY A 215 5.76 19.66 2.06
C GLY A 215 4.31 19.23 2.35
N ASN A 216 3.73 18.41 1.48
CA ASN A 216 2.31 18.03 1.56
C ASN A 216 2.07 16.66 2.21
N LEU A 217 3.12 15.90 2.55
CA LEU A 217 2.96 14.60 3.17
C LEU A 217 2.45 14.74 4.60
N THR A 218 1.35 14.09 4.91
CA THR A 218 0.79 14.07 6.27
C THR A 218 1.61 13.17 7.20
N ASN A 219 1.76 13.58 8.45
CA ASN A 219 2.39 12.80 9.51
C ASN A 219 1.39 11.86 10.23
N VAL A 220 0.16 11.77 9.75
CA VAL A 220 -0.89 10.94 10.35
C VAL A 220 -1.13 9.72 9.49
N ARG A 221 -0.90 8.55 10.05
CA ARG A 221 -1.34 7.29 9.47
C ARG A 221 -2.66 6.88 10.10
N ARG A 222 -3.65 6.67 9.26
CA ARG A 222 -4.98 6.21 9.67
C ARG A 222 -5.24 4.83 9.12
N THR A 223 -5.67 3.92 10.00
CA THR A 223 -6.08 2.58 9.61
C THR A 223 -7.47 2.31 10.16
N ILE A 224 -8.31 1.68 9.32
CA ILE A 224 -9.63 1.21 9.71
C ILE A 224 -9.64 -0.30 9.49
N ASN A 225 -10.06 -1.02 10.52
CA ASN A 225 -10.25 -2.46 10.47
C ASN A 225 -11.50 -2.85 11.28
N ALA A 226 -11.74 -4.15 11.39
CA ALA A 226 -12.86 -4.71 12.13
C ALA A 226 -12.95 -4.31 13.61
N GLN A 227 -11.84 -3.92 14.20
CA GLN A 227 -11.76 -3.54 15.62
C GLN A 227 -12.00 -2.04 15.83
N GLY A 228 -11.89 -1.23 14.76
CA GLY A 228 -12.10 0.20 14.82
C GLY A 228 -11.15 1.03 13.98
N LYS A 229 -11.13 2.32 14.29
CA LYS A 229 -10.24 3.32 13.71
C LYS A 229 -9.02 3.52 14.60
N THR A 230 -7.85 3.50 14.00
CA THR A 230 -6.58 3.86 14.65
C THR A 230 -5.94 5.03 13.92
N GLU A 231 -5.66 6.10 14.64
CA GLU A 231 -4.83 7.21 14.16
C GLU A 231 -3.47 7.13 14.85
N THR A 232 -2.42 7.06 14.04
CA THR A 232 -1.05 7.06 14.53
C THR A 232 -0.35 8.32 14.03
N PHE A 233 0.07 9.15 14.96
CA PHE A 233 0.84 10.35 14.67
C PHE A 233 2.33 10.00 14.70
N TYR A 234 3.02 10.27 13.60
CA TYR A 234 4.46 10.08 13.50
C TYR A 234 5.16 11.43 13.62
N ASN A 235 6.25 11.46 14.36
CA ASN A 235 7.15 12.60 14.30
C ASN A 235 8.03 12.44 13.05
N ILE A 236 7.59 13.00 11.94
CA ILE A 236 8.31 12.97 10.66
C ILE A 236 9.01 14.30 10.41
N ILE A 237 10.07 14.25 9.62
CA ILE A 237 10.70 15.46 9.07
C ILE A 237 9.99 15.72 7.73
N PRO A 238 9.11 16.73 7.64
CA PRO A 238 8.50 17.07 6.37
C PRO A 238 9.54 17.76 5.49
N SER A 239 9.55 17.47 4.22
CA SER A 239 10.41 18.12 3.22
C SER A 239 11.89 18.25 3.65
N TYR A 240 12.71 17.31 3.22
CA TYR A 240 14.14 17.31 3.56
C TYR A 240 15.02 16.89 2.39
N CYS A 241 16.30 17.24 2.47
CA CYS A 241 17.31 16.83 1.52
C CYS A 241 18.38 15.98 2.19
N LEU A 242 18.85 14.93 1.48
CA LEU A 242 19.96 14.10 1.91
C LEU A 242 21.07 14.12 0.88
N LEU A 243 22.30 14.28 1.33
CA LEU A 243 23.49 14.15 0.50
C LEU A 243 24.20 12.83 0.82
N HIS A 244 24.36 11.99 -0.20
CA HIS A 244 25.08 10.74 -0.11
C HIS A 244 26.39 10.81 -0.87
N LEU A 245 27.46 10.37 -0.23
CA LEU A 245 28.77 10.23 -0.84
C LEU A 245 29.19 8.76 -0.75
N THR A 246 29.35 8.12 -1.89
CA THR A 246 29.77 6.71 -1.96
C THR A 246 31.12 6.61 -2.66
N TRP A 247 32.13 6.11 -1.96
CA TRP A 247 33.44 5.82 -2.48
C TRP A 247 33.65 4.32 -2.65
N ARG A 248 34.00 3.87 -3.86
CA ARG A 248 34.34 2.47 -4.14
C ARG A 248 35.84 2.28 -4.05
N LEU A 249 36.26 1.59 -3.01
CA LEU A 249 37.64 1.07 -2.90
C LEU A 249 37.76 -0.15 -3.80
N LYS A 250 38.81 -0.21 -4.62
CA LYS A 250 39.21 -1.40 -5.37
C LYS A 250 40.43 -1.98 -4.73
#